data_c76d0ace1fefb6fa8619f9069cb65ee8
#
_entry.id   c76d0ace1fefb6fa8619f9069cb65ee8
#
_cell.length_a   1.000
_cell.length_b   1.000
_cell.length_c   1.000
_cell.angle_alpha   90.00
_cell.angle_beta   90.00
_cell.angle_gamma   90.00
#
_symmetry.space_group_name_H-M   'P 1'
#
loop_
_entity.id
_entity.type
_entity.pdbx_description
1 polymer ?
#
loop_
_entity_poly.entity_id
_entity_poly.type
_entity_poly.pdbx_seq_one_letter_code
_entity_poly.pdbx_strand_id
1 'polypeptide(L)'
;MHAFIANLTKNGPVLTDGAWGTQIMKRGLQPRECPDAWNITHPQKVEEVAREYVDAGSRVILTNTFGANRLALGRFGLADKVAEINIKGIEISRKAAGTKACVFASMGPTGKLLATREVTENDLRQAFEEQARAMAKAAPDAIITETMMDLTEARIAAKAAKQTGLPVIACLVFDSGKLKDRTALGNTPEQAVEVLSQLEVDAIGANCGQGIEGFIPICKRMRAATELPLWMKPNAGRPETVDGQAVYTTTAQDFVRFVPELIQAGANFIGGCCGTEPAFIREISKTLRKP
;
A
#
# COMPACT_ATOMS: atom_id res chain seq x y z
N MET A 1 -8.82 12.90 -12.12
CA MET A 1 -8.85 11.41 -11.97
C MET A 1 -8.64 10.76 -13.33
N HIS A 2 -7.71 9.82 -13.43
CA HIS A 2 -7.38 9.09 -14.65
C HIS A 2 -8.52 8.14 -15.06
N ALA A 3 -8.82 8.04 -16.36
CA ALA A 3 -9.92 7.23 -16.89
C ALA A 3 -9.83 5.74 -16.48
N PHE A 4 -8.62 5.20 -16.35
CA PHE A 4 -8.40 3.82 -15.88
C PHE A 4 -8.96 3.61 -14.47
N ILE A 5 -8.68 4.50 -13.51
CA ILE A 5 -9.17 4.40 -12.13
C ILE A 5 -10.70 4.58 -12.10
N ALA A 6 -11.24 5.55 -12.86
CA ALA A 6 -12.68 5.74 -12.99
C ALA A 6 -13.38 4.47 -13.52
N ASN A 7 -12.84 3.84 -14.57
CA ASN A 7 -13.39 2.61 -15.11
C ASN A 7 -13.29 1.42 -14.14
N LEU A 8 -12.21 1.35 -13.36
CA LEU A 8 -11.99 0.26 -12.40
C LEU A 8 -13.02 0.29 -11.26
N THR A 9 -13.39 1.50 -10.79
CA THR A 9 -14.28 1.71 -9.64
C THR A 9 -15.76 1.91 -9.99
N LYS A 10 -16.12 2.05 -11.27
CA LYS A 10 -17.51 2.39 -11.69
C LYS A 10 -18.57 1.38 -11.29
N ASN A 11 -18.21 0.11 -11.14
CA ASN A 11 -19.15 -0.99 -10.86
C ASN A 11 -19.11 -1.44 -9.38
N GLY A 12 -18.67 -0.58 -8.48
CA GLY A 12 -18.60 -0.85 -7.05
C GLY A 12 -17.17 -1.08 -6.54
N PRO A 13 -17.03 -1.54 -5.30
CA PRO A 13 -15.73 -1.69 -4.65
C PRO A 13 -14.80 -2.66 -5.37
N VAL A 14 -13.53 -2.30 -5.42
CA VAL A 14 -12.45 -3.08 -6.02
C VAL A 14 -11.70 -3.82 -4.93
N LEU A 15 -11.65 -5.14 -5.03
CA LEU A 15 -10.88 -5.97 -4.11
C LEU A 15 -9.40 -5.87 -4.43
N THR A 16 -8.62 -5.44 -3.44
CA THR A 16 -7.15 -5.43 -3.52
C THR A 16 -6.57 -6.65 -2.81
N ASP A 17 -5.25 -6.71 -2.71
CA ASP A 17 -4.54 -7.77 -2.02
C ASP A 17 -4.43 -7.54 -0.49
N GLY A 18 -3.70 -8.46 0.18
CA GLY A 18 -3.36 -8.42 1.60
C GLY A 18 -1.90 -8.00 1.85
N ALA A 19 -1.35 -8.51 2.96
CA ALA A 19 -0.01 -8.21 3.42
C ALA A 19 1.07 -8.84 2.54
N TRP A 20 2.05 -8.06 2.11
CA TRP A 20 3.25 -8.57 1.44
C TRP A 20 4.33 -8.97 2.45
N GLY A 21 4.72 -8.06 3.33
CA GLY A 21 5.82 -8.29 4.27
C GLY A 21 5.62 -9.53 5.14
N THR A 22 4.44 -9.69 5.77
CA THR A 22 4.16 -10.87 6.61
C THR A 22 4.11 -12.17 5.80
N GLN A 23 3.71 -12.13 4.53
CA GLN A 23 3.72 -13.31 3.66
C GLN A 23 5.14 -13.70 3.22
N ILE A 24 6.00 -12.73 2.96
CA ILE A 24 7.42 -12.98 2.68
C ILE A 24 8.13 -13.55 3.93
N MET A 25 7.85 -13.00 5.12
CA MET A 25 8.35 -13.52 6.41
C MET A 25 7.95 -14.99 6.61
N LYS A 26 6.70 -15.36 6.36
CA LYS A 26 6.22 -16.75 6.44
C LYS A 26 6.95 -17.70 5.49
N ARG A 27 7.51 -17.19 4.40
CA ARG A 27 8.30 -17.94 3.41
C ARG A 27 9.78 -18.01 3.73
N GLY A 28 10.17 -17.52 4.90
CA GLY A 28 11.51 -17.68 5.46
C GLY A 28 12.43 -16.47 5.31
N LEU A 29 11.91 -15.27 5.07
CA LEU A 29 12.70 -14.04 5.18
C LEU A 29 13.29 -13.95 6.58
N GLN A 30 14.61 -13.84 6.65
CA GLN A 30 15.31 -13.74 7.93
C GLN A 30 15.30 -12.32 8.48
N PRO A 31 15.40 -12.14 9.81
CA PRO A 31 15.61 -10.82 10.40
C PRO A 31 16.81 -10.12 9.75
N ARG A 32 16.65 -8.84 9.43
CA ARG A 32 17.66 -7.99 8.76
C ARG A 32 17.91 -8.27 7.27
N GLU A 33 17.20 -9.19 6.64
CA GLU A 33 17.18 -9.29 5.18
C GLU A 33 16.29 -8.19 4.58
N CYS A 34 16.65 -7.79 3.36
CA CYS A 34 15.84 -6.85 2.57
C CYS A 34 14.71 -7.62 1.86
N PRO A 35 13.43 -7.39 2.19
CA PRO A 35 12.33 -8.08 1.53
C PRO A 35 12.29 -7.83 0.01
N ASP A 36 12.59 -6.60 -0.40
CA ASP A 36 12.54 -6.19 -1.81
C ASP A 36 13.64 -6.87 -2.65
N ALA A 37 14.78 -7.23 -2.03
CA ALA A 37 15.85 -7.96 -2.69
C ALA A 37 15.43 -9.39 -3.11
N TRP A 38 14.35 -9.94 -2.52
CA TRP A 38 13.81 -11.23 -2.91
C TRP A 38 13.26 -11.26 -4.32
N ASN A 39 12.97 -10.11 -4.90
CA ASN A 39 12.65 -10.00 -6.34
C ASN A 39 13.79 -10.55 -7.23
N ILE A 40 15.03 -10.50 -6.72
CA ILE A 40 16.22 -11.02 -7.41
C ILE A 40 16.64 -12.38 -6.86
N THR A 41 16.69 -12.52 -5.53
CA THR A 41 17.26 -13.69 -4.87
C THR A 41 16.28 -14.85 -4.71
N HIS A 42 14.98 -14.59 -4.57
CA HIS A 42 13.92 -15.57 -4.33
C HIS A 42 12.64 -15.26 -5.15
N PRO A 43 12.75 -15.02 -6.49
CA PRO A 43 11.63 -14.54 -7.30
C PRO A 43 10.43 -15.49 -7.29
N GLN A 44 10.64 -16.80 -7.16
CA GLN A 44 9.57 -17.80 -7.10
C GLN A 44 8.71 -17.60 -5.84
N LYS A 45 9.32 -17.36 -4.67
CA LYS A 45 8.58 -17.12 -3.43
C LYS A 45 7.77 -15.81 -3.47
N VAL A 46 8.31 -14.78 -4.14
CA VAL A 46 7.58 -13.52 -4.39
C VAL A 46 6.40 -13.76 -5.33
N GLU A 47 6.59 -14.54 -6.40
CA GLU A 47 5.51 -14.90 -7.34
C GLU A 47 4.39 -15.69 -6.65
N GLU A 48 4.72 -16.61 -5.73
CA GLU A 48 3.73 -17.34 -4.94
C GLU A 48 2.82 -16.41 -4.16
N VAL A 49 3.37 -15.38 -3.49
CA VAL A 49 2.56 -14.39 -2.75
C VAL A 49 1.57 -13.69 -3.68
N ALA A 50 2.05 -13.20 -4.82
CA ALA A 50 1.23 -12.52 -5.81
C ALA A 50 0.11 -13.45 -6.33
N ARG A 51 0.45 -14.70 -6.67
CA ARG A 51 -0.48 -15.69 -7.20
C ARG A 51 -1.57 -16.06 -6.20
N GLU A 52 -1.22 -16.25 -4.93
CA GLU A 52 -2.19 -16.58 -3.89
C GLU A 52 -3.24 -15.48 -3.69
N TYR A 53 -2.87 -14.20 -3.84
CA TYR A 53 -3.82 -13.08 -3.79
C TYR A 53 -4.70 -13.03 -5.05
N VAL A 54 -4.14 -13.26 -6.23
CA VAL A 54 -4.94 -13.37 -7.47
C VAL A 54 -5.95 -14.51 -7.36
N ASP A 55 -5.53 -15.68 -6.88
CA ASP A 55 -6.40 -16.86 -6.71
C ASP A 55 -7.42 -16.66 -5.57
N ALA A 56 -7.13 -15.78 -4.61
CA ALA A 56 -8.09 -15.36 -3.59
C ALA A 56 -9.18 -14.40 -4.12
N GLY A 57 -9.00 -13.87 -5.34
CA GLY A 57 -9.96 -13.01 -6.02
C GLY A 57 -9.61 -11.53 -6.08
N SER A 58 -8.38 -11.15 -5.74
CA SER A 58 -7.90 -9.77 -5.90
C SER A 58 -8.03 -9.31 -7.35
N ARG A 59 -8.60 -8.13 -7.56
CA ARG A 59 -8.64 -7.44 -8.86
C ARG A 59 -7.49 -6.46 -9.04
N VAL A 60 -6.85 -6.09 -7.94
CA VAL A 60 -5.61 -5.32 -7.90
C VAL A 60 -4.66 -6.01 -6.94
N ILE A 61 -3.42 -6.25 -7.39
CA ILE A 61 -2.34 -6.69 -6.52
C ILE A 61 -1.20 -5.67 -6.55
N LEU A 62 -0.51 -5.56 -5.42
CA LEU A 62 0.68 -4.74 -5.31
C LEU A 62 1.93 -5.50 -5.78
N THR A 63 3.08 -4.85 -5.64
CA THR A 63 4.39 -5.41 -5.94
C THR A 63 5.26 -5.47 -4.69
N ASN A 64 6.24 -6.36 -4.66
CA ASN A 64 7.23 -6.41 -3.58
C ASN A 64 8.32 -5.34 -3.80
N THR A 65 7.93 -4.06 -3.79
CA THR A 65 8.81 -2.91 -4.06
C THR A 65 8.64 -1.77 -3.04
N PHE A 66 8.01 -2.07 -1.92
CA PHE A 66 7.69 -1.10 -0.87
C PHE A 66 8.91 -0.32 -0.39
N GLY A 67 10.00 -1.01 -0.04
CA GLY A 67 11.26 -0.43 0.44
C GLY A 67 12.30 -0.21 -0.66
N ALA A 68 11.90 -0.26 -1.94
CA ALA A 68 12.85 -0.29 -3.06
C ALA A 68 13.30 1.11 -3.54
N ASN A 69 13.31 2.13 -2.67
CA ASN A 69 13.95 3.41 -2.92
C ASN A 69 15.43 3.40 -2.46
N ARG A 70 16.24 4.29 -3.00
CA ARG A 70 17.69 4.38 -2.72
C ARG A 70 18.03 4.49 -1.24
N LEU A 71 17.24 5.27 -0.47
CA LEU A 71 17.51 5.52 0.95
C LEU A 71 17.20 4.27 1.81
N ALA A 72 16.08 3.59 1.53
CA ALA A 72 15.72 2.37 2.23
C ALA A 72 16.65 1.21 1.86
N LEU A 73 16.95 1.00 0.58
CA LEU A 73 17.88 -0.01 0.08
C LEU A 73 19.31 0.22 0.57
N GLY A 74 19.70 1.48 0.77
CA GLY A 74 21.03 1.84 1.29
C GLY A 74 21.35 1.21 2.65
N ARG A 75 20.33 0.95 3.49
CA ARG A 75 20.49 0.27 4.79
C ARG A 75 21.00 -1.18 4.63
N PHE A 76 20.81 -1.75 3.45
CA PHE A 76 21.21 -3.12 3.10
C PHE A 76 22.39 -3.16 2.10
N GLY A 77 23.01 -2.02 1.80
CA GLY A 77 24.07 -1.95 0.79
C GLY A 77 23.59 -2.14 -0.65
N LEU A 78 22.30 -1.91 -0.94
CA LEU A 78 21.66 -2.17 -2.23
C LEU A 78 21.19 -0.88 -2.95
N ALA A 79 21.75 0.26 -2.59
CA ALA A 79 21.34 1.55 -3.16
C ALA A 79 21.52 1.65 -4.69
N ASP A 80 22.41 0.88 -5.27
CA ASP A 80 22.65 0.77 -6.71
C ASP A 80 21.64 -0.15 -7.44
N LYS A 81 20.82 -0.91 -6.70
CA LYS A 81 19.89 -1.91 -7.23
C LYS A 81 18.45 -1.40 -7.38
N VAL A 82 18.19 -0.10 -7.19
CA VAL A 82 16.83 0.47 -7.28
C VAL A 82 16.11 0.06 -8.56
N ALA A 83 16.75 0.25 -9.73
CA ALA A 83 16.11 -0.08 -11.00
C ALA A 83 15.83 -1.57 -11.15
N GLU A 84 16.81 -2.42 -10.86
CA GLU A 84 16.69 -3.87 -11.01
C GLU A 84 15.58 -4.43 -10.10
N ILE A 85 15.55 -4.06 -8.82
CA ILE A 85 14.59 -4.55 -7.83
C ILE A 85 13.16 -4.12 -8.20
N ASN A 86 12.95 -2.86 -8.58
CA ASN A 86 11.61 -2.37 -8.93
C ASN A 86 11.08 -3.03 -10.22
N ILE A 87 11.89 -3.11 -11.26
CA ILE A 87 11.50 -3.75 -12.52
C ILE A 87 11.14 -5.22 -12.28
N LYS A 88 12.01 -5.97 -11.59
CA LYS A 88 11.77 -7.39 -11.30
C LYS A 88 10.51 -7.61 -10.44
N GLY A 89 10.27 -6.78 -9.41
CA GLY A 89 9.08 -6.89 -8.59
C GLY A 89 7.77 -6.70 -9.39
N ILE A 90 7.77 -5.77 -10.34
CA ILE A 90 6.62 -5.53 -11.22
C ILE A 90 6.46 -6.69 -12.21
N GLU A 91 7.54 -7.16 -12.86
CA GLU A 91 7.51 -8.31 -13.78
C GLU A 91 6.95 -9.57 -13.10
N ILE A 92 7.36 -9.86 -11.86
CA ILE A 92 6.87 -11.01 -11.08
C ILE A 92 5.37 -10.87 -10.81
N SER A 93 4.92 -9.72 -10.31
CA SER A 93 3.50 -9.49 -10.06
C SER A 93 2.67 -9.53 -11.35
N ARG A 94 3.19 -8.98 -12.45
CA ARG A 94 2.52 -9.04 -13.76
C ARG A 94 2.38 -10.49 -14.26
N LYS A 95 3.41 -11.31 -14.12
CA LYS A 95 3.37 -12.74 -14.44
C LYS A 95 2.31 -13.48 -13.64
N ALA A 96 2.23 -13.21 -12.33
CA ALA A 96 1.24 -13.82 -11.46
C ALA A 96 -0.18 -13.34 -11.76
N ALA A 97 -0.37 -12.05 -12.04
CA ALA A 97 -1.66 -11.44 -12.34
C ALA A 97 -2.26 -11.95 -13.65
N GLY A 98 -1.43 -12.15 -14.68
CA GLY A 98 -1.91 -12.48 -16.04
C GLY A 98 -2.93 -11.45 -16.51
N THR A 99 -4.13 -11.92 -16.87
CA THR A 99 -5.27 -11.06 -17.25
C THR A 99 -6.31 -10.92 -16.12
N LYS A 100 -6.08 -11.53 -14.95
CA LYS A 100 -7.07 -11.61 -13.86
C LYS A 100 -7.05 -10.40 -12.94
N ALA A 101 -5.91 -9.73 -12.79
CA ALA A 101 -5.73 -8.60 -11.90
C ALA A 101 -4.85 -7.52 -12.51
N CYS A 102 -5.07 -6.27 -12.06
CA CYS A 102 -4.18 -5.15 -12.32
C CYS A 102 -2.99 -5.16 -11.34
N VAL A 103 -1.86 -4.61 -11.76
CA VAL A 103 -0.62 -4.53 -10.96
C VAL A 103 -0.33 -3.08 -10.62
N PHE A 104 -0.39 -2.73 -9.34
CA PHE A 104 -0.03 -1.40 -8.84
C PHE A 104 1.34 -1.46 -8.16
N ALA A 105 2.27 -0.65 -8.63
CA ALA A 105 3.62 -0.61 -8.09
C ALA A 105 3.65 0.07 -6.73
N SER A 106 4.08 -0.64 -5.69
CA SER A 106 4.13 -0.18 -4.31
C SER A 106 5.38 0.65 -4.03
N MET A 107 5.20 1.85 -3.49
CA MET A 107 6.23 2.80 -3.08
C MET A 107 5.99 3.21 -1.62
N GLY A 108 6.78 2.67 -0.69
CA GLY A 108 6.72 3.00 0.73
C GLY A 108 7.65 4.16 1.11
N PRO A 109 7.63 4.58 2.39
CA PRO A 109 8.48 5.66 2.90
C PRO A 109 9.96 5.29 2.86
N THR A 110 10.81 6.30 2.90
CA THR A 110 12.28 6.11 2.93
C THR A 110 12.79 5.54 4.24
N GLY A 111 11.98 5.61 5.29
CA GLY A 111 12.38 5.27 6.66
C GLY A 111 13.33 6.31 7.29
N LYS A 112 13.40 7.51 6.69
CA LYS A 112 14.12 8.68 7.20
C LYS A 112 13.12 9.76 7.60
N LEU A 113 13.46 10.56 8.59
CA LEU A 113 12.63 11.65 9.08
C LEU A 113 13.26 13.01 8.74
N LEU A 114 12.51 13.88 8.08
CA LEU A 114 12.95 15.27 7.84
C LEU A 114 13.22 16.01 9.15
N ALA A 115 12.45 15.73 10.19
CA ALA A 115 12.59 16.37 11.51
C ALA A 115 13.96 16.10 12.17
N THR A 116 14.60 14.97 11.88
CA THR A 116 15.94 14.64 12.40
C THR A 116 17.07 15.29 11.63
N ARG A 117 16.77 15.92 10.49
CA ARG A 117 17.74 16.51 9.54
C ARG A 117 18.76 15.51 8.98
N GLU A 118 18.49 14.21 9.04
CA GLU A 118 19.31 13.18 8.39
C GLU A 118 19.17 13.21 6.86
N VAL A 119 18.07 13.77 6.38
CA VAL A 119 17.76 13.93 4.95
C VAL A 119 17.11 15.28 4.73
N THR A 120 17.24 15.80 3.50
CA THR A 120 16.54 16.98 3.01
C THR A 120 15.35 16.59 2.13
N GLU A 121 14.44 17.54 1.86
CA GLU A 121 13.37 17.32 0.87
C GLU A 121 13.94 16.98 -0.52
N ASN A 122 15.13 17.51 -0.85
CA ASN A 122 15.80 17.18 -2.10
C ASN A 122 16.26 15.73 -2.17
N ASP A 123 16.77 15.18 -1.06
CA ASP A 123 17.19 13.78 -0.98
C ASP A 123 15.96 12.85 -1.14
N LEU A 124 14.86 13.17 -0.47
CA LEU A 124 13.59 12.44 -0.62
C LEU A 124 13.11 12.51 -2.07
N ARG A 125 13.10 13.70 -2.67
CA ARG A 125 12.69 13.90 -4.06
C ARG A 125 13.50 13.06 -5.03
N GLN A 126 14.83 13.08 -4.92
CA GLN A 126 15.72 12.29 -5.77
C GLN A 126 15.47 10.80 -5.63
N ALA A 127 15.30 10.30 -4.39
CA ALA A 127 15.04 8.89 -4.11
C ALA A 127 13.71 8.41 -4.71
N PHE A 128 12.64 9.18 -4.55
CA PHE A 128 11.33 8.83 -5.10
C PHE A 128 11.25 9.00 -6.62
N GLU A 129 11.87 10.01 -7.20
CA GLU A 129 11.94 10.17 -8.66
C GLU A 129 12.72 9.03 -9.32
N GLU A 130 13.81 8.56 -8.71
CA GLU A 130 14.57 7.40 -9.19
C GLU A 130 13.70 6.14 -9.16
N GLN A 131 13.01 5.87 -8.04
CA GLN A 131 12.14 4.72 -7.89
C GLN A 131 10.96 4.79 -8.88
N ALA A 132 10.28 5.93 -8.98
CA ALA A 132 9.15 6.12 -9.90
C ALA A 132 9.55 5.90 -11.36
N ARG A 133 10.71 6.44 -11.80
CA ARG A 133 11.24 6.21 -13.15
C ARG A 133 11.57 4.73 -13.41
N ALA A 134 12.09 4.02 -12.41
CA ALA A 134 12.35 2.59 -12.52
C ALA A 134 11.04 1.79 -12.66
N MET A 135 10.03 2.11 -11.86
CA MET A 135 8.70 1.49 -11.94
C MET A 135 8.05 1.73 -13.30
N ALA A 136 8.08 2.96 -13.81
CA ALA A 136 7.46 3.31 -15.09
C ALA A 136 8.03 2.51 -16.26
N LYS A 137 9.32 2.14 -16.24
CA LYS A 137 9.94 1.29 -17.27
C LYS A 137 9.32 -0.10 -17.37
N ALA A 138 8.79 -0.63 -16.29
CA ALA A 138 8.12 -1.94 -16.24
C ALA A 138 6.61 -1.85 -16.47
N ALA A 139 6.09 -0.65 -16.78
CA ALA A 139 4.70 -0.36 -17.14
C ALA A 139 3.66 -1.01 -16.20
N PRO A 140 3.65 -0.71 -14.88
CA PRO A 140 2.54 -1.10 -14.02
C PRO A 140 1.27 -0.34 -14.42
N ASP A 141 0.10 -0.80 -13.95
CA ASP A 141 -1.17 -0.14 -14.25
C ASP A 141 -1.36 1.17 -13.46
N ALA A 142 -0.69 1.28 -12.31
CA ALA A 142 -0.64 2.49 -11.46
C ALA A 142 0.57 2.44 -10.52
N ILE A 143 0.87 3.57 -9.88
CA ILE A 143 1.79 3.64 -8.73
C ILE A 143 0.97 3.98 -7.49
N ILE A 144 1.24 3.29 -6.38
CA ILE A 144 0.69 3.62 -5.08
C ILE A 144 1.81 4.05 -4.13
N THR A 145 1.72 5.26 -3.59
CA THR A 145 2.53 5.65 -2.43
C THR A 145 1.77 5.25 -1.17
N GLU A 146 2.33 4.36 -0.36
CA GLU A 146 1.60 3.77 0.76
C GLU A 146 2.38 3.82 2.08
N THR A 147 1.64 3.73 3.19
CA THR A 147 2.18 3.70 4.56
C THR A 147 2.98 4.95 4.91
N MET A 148 2.67 6.08 4.30
CA MET A 148 3.36 7.34 4.59
C MET A 148 2.95 7.86 5.96
N MET A 149 3.93 8.16 6.82
CA MET A 149 3.72 8.66 8.18
C MET A 149 3.86 10.18 8.28
N ASP A 150 4.54 10.78 7.31
CA ASP A 150 4.79 12.21 7.18
C ASP A 150 4.06 12.72 5.93
N LEU A 151 3.22 13.74 6.08
CA LEU A 151 2.48 14.33 4.98
C LEU A 151 3.39 15.05 3.97
N THR A 152 4.53 15.59 4.43
CA THR A 152 5.53 16.20 3.53
C THR A 152 6.20 15.12 2.67
N GLU A 153 6.62 14.00 3.27
CA GLU A 153 7.16 12.87 2.52
C GLU A 153 6.13 12.30 1.54
N ALA A 154 4.87 12.13 1.98
CA ALA A 154 3.77 11.67 1.12
C ALA A 154 3.57 12.57 -0.11
N ARG A 155 3.59 13.90 0.11
CA ARG A 155 3.49 14.90 -0.96
C ARG A 155 4.64 14.78 -1.96
N ILE A 156 5.87 14.62 -1.48
CA ILE A 156 7.06 14.47 -2.34
C ILE A 156 6.99 13.17 -3.16
N ALA A 157 6.63 12.06 -2.52
CA ALA A 157 6.49 10.75 -3.17
C ALA A 157 5.39 10.77 -4.25
N ALA A 158 4.20 11.27 -3.91
CA ALA A 158 3.09 11.37 -4.85
C ALA A 158 3.43 12.28 -6.05
N LYS A 159 4.11 13.41 -5.81
CA LYS A 159 4.58 14.29 -6.88
C LYS A 159 5.58 13.59 -7.81
N ALA A 160 6.52 12.82 -7.25
CA ALA A 160 7.47 12.04 -8.04
C ALA A 160 6.76 10.95 -8.88
N ALA A 161 5.78 10.26 -8.30
CA ALA A 161 4.98 9.28 -9.02
C ALA A 161 4.17 9.91 -10.16
N LYS A 162 3.55 11.07 -9.95
CA LYS A 162 2.78 11.81 -10.99
C LYS A 162 3.62 12.20 -12.20
N GLN A 163 4.93 12.43 -12.04
CA GLN A 163 5.83 12.75 -13.17
C GLN A 163 5.96 11.61 -14.18
N THR A 164 5.56 10.39 -13.83
CA THR A 164 5.60 9.24 -14.74
C THR A 164 4.45 9.22 -15.75
N GLY A 165 3.39 10.00 -15.53
CA GLY A 165 2.16 9.97 -16.33
C GLY A 165 1.22 8.80 -15.99
N LEU A 166 1.62 7.90 -15.10
CA LEU A 166 0.78 6.79 -14.62
C LEU A 166 -0.28 7.29 -13.62
N PRO A 167 -1.40 6.57 -13.45
CA PRO A 167 -2.34 6.81 -12.35
C PRO A 167 -1.61 6.68 -11.01
N VAL A 168 -1.97 7.56 -10.04
CA VAL A 168 -1.33 7.59 -8.71
C VAL A 168 -2.36 7.51 -7.61
N ILE A 169 -2.17 6.57 -6.69
CA ILE A 169 -2.88 6.45 -5.44
C ILE A 169 -1.95 6.92 -4.31
N ALA A 170 -2.45 7.74 -3.38
CA ALA A 170 -1.64 8.24 -2.26
C ALA A 170 -2.26 7.89 -0.91
N CYS A 171 -1.53 7.13 -0.08
CA CYS A 171 -2.02 6.61 1.19
C CYS A 171 -1.10 6.94 2.36
N LEU A 172 -1.73 7.26 3.50
CA LEU A 172 -1.05 7.52 4.77
C LEU A 172 -1.45 6.50 5.84
N VAL A 173 -0.69 6.50 6.93
CA VAL A 173 -1.03 5.77 8.16
C VAL A 173 -1.66 6.73 9.17
N PHE A 174 -2.80 6.30 9.75
CA PHE A 174 -3.46 7.00 10.85
C PHE A 174 -3.55 6.05 12.04
N ASP A 175 -2.61 6.15 12.97
CA ASP A 175 -2.51 5.30 14.15
C ASP A 175 -2.10 6.06 15.42
N SER A 176 -1.96 7.37 15.31
CA SER A 176 -1.46 8.26 16.35
C SER A 176 -2.57 9.18 16.89
N GLY A 177 -2.26 9.89 17.97
CA GLY A 177 -3.25 10.69 18.68
C GLY A 177 -4.18 9.86 19.58
N LYS A 178 -5.01 10.53 20.36
CA LYS A 178 -5.91 9.89 21.35
C LYS A 178 -6.93 8.96 20.70
N LEU A 179 -7.46 9.34 19.53
CA LEU A 179 -8.46 8.58 18.79
C LEU A 179 -7.84 7.69 17.70
N LYS A 180 -6.51 7.64 17.63
CA LYS A 180 -5.80 6.89 16.57
C LYS A 180 -6.19 7.30 15.13
N ASP A 181 -6.50 8.56 14.95
CA ASP A 181 -7.00 9.17 13.73
C ASP A 181 -6.05 10.25 13.15
N ARG A 182 -4.78 10.20 13.57
CA ARG A 182 -3.71 11.10 13.16
C ARG A 182 -2.54 10.33 12.59
N THR A 183 -1.80 10.96 11.69
CA THR A 183 -0.46 10.48 11.31
C THR A 183 0.50 10.61 12.49
N ALA A 184 1.69 10.02 12.40
CA ALA A 184 2.74 10.15 13.42
C ALA A 184 3.11 11.61 13.74
N LEU A 185 3.00 12.51 12.74
CA LEU A 185 3.25 13.95 12.90
C LEU A 185 1.98 14.77 13.21
N GLY A 186 0.86 14.11 13.51
CA GLY A 186 -0.36 14.75 13.98
C GLY A 186 -1.33 15.22 12.90
N ASN A 187 -1.06 14.99 11.62
CA ASN A 187 -1.95 15.38 10.52
C ASN A 187 -3.26 14.57 10.54
N THR A 188 -4.37 15.25 10.19
CA THR A 188 -5.69 14.65 10.12
C THR A 188 -5.99 14.03 8.74
N PRO A 189 -7.01 13.16 8.62
CA PRO A 189 -7.47 12.69 7.32
C PRO A 189 -7.87 13.82 6.37
N GLU A 190 -8.50 14.88 6.86
CA GLU A 190 -8.90 16.05 6.05
C GLU A 190 -7.70 16.81 5.52
N GLN A 191 -6.67 17.05 6.37
CA GLN A 191 -5.43 17.70 5.94
C GLN A 191 -4.69 16.88 4.89
N ALA A 192 -4.68 15.54 5.03
CA ALA A 192 -4.10 14.66 4.03
C ALA A 192 -4.85 14.75 2.69
N VAL A 193 -6.18 14.74 2.72
CA VAL A 193 -7.02 14.93 1.53
C VAL A 193 -6.74 16.27 0.86
N GLU A 194 -6.73 17.36 1.62
CA GLU A 194 -6.48 18.71 1.11
C GLU A 194 -5.15 18.78 0.35
N VAL A 195 -4.06 18.35 0.98
CA VAL A 195 -2.71 18.43 0.40
C VAL A 195 -2.55 17.53 -0.82
N LEU A 196 -3.04 16.29 -0.75
CA LEU A 196 -2.86 15.31 -1.82
C LEU A 196 -3.76 15.58 -3.02
N SER A 197 -4.96 16.13 -2.80
CA SER A 197 -5.86 16.51 -3.90
C SER A 197 -5.26 17.61 -4.79
N GLN A 198 -4.44 18.51 -4.23
CA GLN A 198 -3.73 19.54 -4.99
C GLN A 198 -2.70 18.97 -5.98
N LEU A 199 -2.29 17.72 -5.82
CA LEU A 199 -1.37 17.02 -6.72
C LEU A 199 -2.08 16.28 -7.84
N GLU A 200 -3.41 16.38 -7.92
CA GLU A 200 -4.24 15.66 -8.91
C GLU A 200 -4.00 14.16 -8.90
N VAL A 201 -3.82 13.57 -7.70
CA VAL A 201 -3.78 12.11 -7.55
C VAL A 201 -5.14 11.49 -7.92
N ASP A 202 -5.15 10.21 -8.25
CA ASP A 202 -6.32 9.55 -8.82
C ASP A 202 -7.16 8.82 -7.78
N ALA A 203 -6.58 8.53 -6.62
CA ALA A 203 -7.25 8.07 -5.42
C ALA A 203 -6.43 8.45 -4.18
N ILE A 204 -7.09 8.58 -3.03
CA ILE A 204 -6.46 8.87 -1.75
C ILE A 204 -6.88 7.81 -0.75
N GLY A 205 -6.05 7.51 0.25
CA GLY A 205 -6.47 6.52 1.22
C GLY A 205 -5.62 6.39 2.46
N ALA A 206 -5.91 5.29 3.15
CA ALA A 206 -5.20 4.88 4.34
C ALA A 206 -4.85 3.39 4.28
N ASN A 207 -3.70 3.03 4.82
CA ASN A 207 -3.32 1.64 4.99
C ASN A 207 -2.47 1.45 6.25
N CYS A 208 -2.40 0.23 6.77
CA CYS A 208 -1.62 -0.12 7.95
C CYS A 208 -2.14 0.56 9.26
N GLY A 209 -1.37 0.47 10.34
CA GLY A 209 -1.61 1.16 11.62
C GLY A 209 -2.61 0.47 12.54
N GLN A 210 -3.82 0.21 12.09
CA GLN A 210 -4.89 -0.35 12.94
C GLN A 210 -5.82 -1.31 12.20
N GLY A 211 -6.74 -1.95 12.95
CA GLY A 211 -7.76 -2.85 12.42
C GLY A 211 -8.88 -2.15 11.67
N ILE A 212 -9.74 -2.95 11.03
CA ILE A 212 -10.78 -2.45 10.12
C ILE A 212 -11.80 -1.54 10.80
N GLU A 213 -12.13 -1.79 12.08
CA GLU A 213 -13.05 -0.95 12.85
C GLU A 213 -12.55 0.51 12.94
N GLY A 214 -11.24 0.66 13.17
CA GLY A 214 -10.62 2.00 13.25
C GLY A 214 -10.57 2.73 11.90
N PHE A 215 -10.67 2.00 10.78
CA PHE A 215 -10.69 2.59 9.45
C PHE A 215 -12.04 3.20 9.08
N ILE A 216 -13.14 2.75 9.66
CA ILE A 216 -14.48 3.25 9.35
C ILE A 216 -14.61 4.76 9.61
N PRO A 217 -14.27 5.29 10.81
CA PRO A 217 -14.33 6.73 11.05
C PRO A 217 -13.34 7.52 10.18
N ILE A 218 -12.15 6.98 9.91
CA ILE A 218 -11.18 7.62 9.01
C ILE A 218 -11.76 7.72 7.59
N CYS A 219 -12.34 6.64 7.08
CA CYS A 219 -12.96 6.59 5.75
C CYS A 219 -14.11 7.61 5.64
N LYS A 220 -15.02 7.69 6.64
CA LYS A 220 -16.11 8.66 6.70
C LYS A 220 -15.58 10.10 6.62
N ARG A 221 -14.52 10.41 7.37
CA ARG A 221 -13.90 11.75 7.39
C ARG A 221 -13.24 12.08 6.05
N MET A 222 -12.51 11.13 5.46
CA MET A 222 -11.92 11.32 4.12
C MET A 222 -13.01 11.49 3.06
N ARG A 223 -14.08 10.68 3.10
CA ARG A 223 -15.20 10.79 2.16
C ARG A 223 -15.90 12.16 2.23
N ALA A 224 -16.05 12.72 3.43
CA ALA A 224 -16.63 14.05 3.60
C ALA A 224 -15.76 15.18 3.00
N ALA A 225 -14.46 14.92 2.80
CA ALA A 225 -13.49 15.92 2.31
C ALA A 225 -13.17 15.77 0.82
N THR A 226 -13.55 14.68 0.13
CA THR A 226 -13.22 14.47 -1.29
C THR A 226 -14.21 13.57 -2.02
N GLU A 227 -14.35 13.76 -3.33
CA GLU A 227 -15.05 12.84 -4.24
C GLU A 227 -14.11 11.82 -4.91
N LEU A 228 -12.81 11.91 -4.71
CA LEU A 228 -11.86 10.93 -5.24
C LEU A 228 -12.11 9.53 -4.68
N PRO A 229 -11.84 8.46 -5.43
CA PRO A 229 -11.90 7.11 -4.90
C PRO A 229 -11.05 6.94 -3.64
N LEU A 230 -11.59 6.23 -2.63
CA LEU A 230 -10.91 5.98 -1.38
C LEU A 230 -10.31 4.56 -1.34
N TRP A 231 -9.02 4.49 -0.98
CA TRP A 231 -8.26 3.25 -0.82
C TRP A 231 -8.11 2.91 0.66
N MET A 232 -8.66 1.76 1.10
CA MET A 232 -8.68 1.35 2.50
C MET A 232 -8.11 -0.06 2.67
N LYS A 233 -6.91 -0.16 3.29
CA LYS A 233 -6.24 -1.44 3.57
C LYS A 233 -5.81 -1.54 5.04
N PRO A 234 -6.74 -1.86 5.96
CA PRO A 234 -6.45 -2.04 7.38
C PRO A 234 -5.62 -3.29 7.67
N ASN A 235 -5.00 -3.33 8.84
CA ASN A 235 -4.34 -4.52 9.39
C ASN A 235 -5.37 -5.56 9.86
N ALA A 236 -4.91 -6.80 10.10
CA ALA A 236 -5.67 -7.84 10.80
C ALA A 236 -5.73 -7.56 12.33
N GLY A 237 -6.23 -6.37 12.69
CA GLY A 237 -6.20 -5.87 14.06
C GLY A 237 -4.87 -5.18 14.42
N ARG A 238 -4.69 -4.89 15.70
CA ARG A 238 -3.41 -4.39 16.23
C ARG A 238 -2.48 -5.56 16.50
N PRO A 239 -1.19 -5.44 16.17
CA PRO A 239 -0.25 -6.49 16.51
C PRO A 239 -0.04 -6.55 18.02
N GLU A 240 0.00 -7.76 18.54
CA GLU A 240 0.53 -8.07 19.87
C GLU A 240 1.98 -8.51 19.75
N THR A 241 2.82 -8.19 20.70
CA THR A 241 4.21 -8.67 20.69
C THR A 241 4.26 -9.98 21.50
N VAL A 242 4.52 -11.07 20.80
CA VAL A 242 4.75 -12.39 21.41
C VAL A 242 6.14 -12.84 20.99
N ASP A 243 7.00 -13.13 21.96
CA ASP A 243 8.42 -13.55 21.75
C ASP A 243 9.19 -12.60 20.81
N GLY A 244 8.93 -11.29 20.91
CA GLY A 244 9.58 -10.27 20.08
C GLY A 244 9.06 -10.18 18.63
N GLN A 245 8.01 -10.93 18.30
CA GLN A 245 7.37 -10.91 16.98
C GLN A 245 5.98 -10.28 17.03
N ALA A 246 5.60 -9.59 15.96
CA ALA A 246 4.26 -9.04 15.79
C ALA A 246 3.28 -10.17 15.42
N VAL A 247 2.31 -10.45 16.29
CA VAL A 247 1.24 -11.44 16.07
C VAL A 247 -0.07 -10.71 15.88
N TYR A 248 -0.84 -11.12 14.88
CA TYR A 248 -2.16 -10.56 14.57
C TYR A 248 -3.22 -11.61 14.92
N THR A 249 -4.19 -11.24 15.77
CA THR A 249 -5.18 -12.16 16.34
C THR A 249 -6.55 -12.08 15.69
N THR A 250 -6.83 -11.04 14.90
CA THR A 250 -8.09 -10.89 14.17
C THR A 250 -8.21 -11.98 13.09
N THR A 251 -9.31 -12.72 13.11
CA THR A 251 -9.60 -13.74 12.07
C THR A 251 -10.18 -13.11 10.81
N ALA A 252 -10.11 -13.84 9.69
CA ALA A 252 -10.73 -13.40 8.44
C ALA A 252 -12.26 -13.20 8.58
N GLN A 253 -12.92 -14.06 9.39
CA GLN A 253 -14.35 -13.98 9.69
C GLN A 253 -14.70 -12.72 10.50
N ASP A 254 -13.88 -12.36 11.48
CA ASP A 254 -14.10 -11.15 12.27
C ASP A 254 -13.87 -9.89 11.43
N PHE A 255 -12.79 -9.87 10.65
CA PHE A 255 -12.48 -8.78 9.75
C PHE A 255 -13.61 -8.49 8.75
N VAL A 256 -14.13 -9.54 8.10
CA VAL A 256 -15.11 -9.38 7.02
C VAL A 256 -16.46 -8.82 7.48
N ARG A 257 -16.80 -8.94 8.77
CA ARG A 257 -18.05 -8.37 9.34
C ARG A 257 -18.14 -6.86 9.17
N PHE A 258 -16.99 -6.17 9.14
CA PHE A 258 -16.93 -4.72 9.02
C PHE A 258 -16.79 -4.22 7.57
N VAL A 259 -16.60 -5.13 6.62
CA VAL A 259 -16.46 -4.75 5.20
C VAL A 259 -17.70 -3.99 4.67
N PRO A 260 -18.95 -4.42 4.96
CA PRO A 260 -20.13 -3.68 4.52
C PRO A 260 -20.16 -2.24 5.09
N GLU A 261 -19.80 -2.05 6.35
CA GLU A 261 -19.78 -0.71 6.96
C GLU A 261 -18.65 0.16 6.36
N LEU A 262 -17.49 -0.43 6.05
CA LEU A 262 -16.40 0.28 5.39
C LEU A 262 -16.80 0.73 3.97
N ILE A 263 -17.57 -0.09 3.23
CA ILE A 263 -18.15 0.28 1.93
C ILE A 263 -19.13 1.44 2.08
N GLN A 264 -20.04 1.37 3.06
CA GLN A 264 -20.99 2.44 3.35
C GLN A 264 -20.29 3.74 3.77
N ALA A 265 -19.13 3.64 4.41
CA ALA A 265 -18.29 4.78 4.74
C ALA A 265 -17.64 5.44 3.51
N GLY A 266 -17.71 4.81 2.33
CA GLY A 266 -17.24 5.35 1.05
C GLY A 266 -15.97 4.72 0.47
N ALA A 267 -15.52 3.57 0.98
CA ALA A 267 -14.37 2.88 0.43
C ALA A 267 -14.63 2.35 -0.99
N ASN A 268 -13.74 2.66 -1.94
CA ASN A 268 -13.79 2.20 -3.33
C ASN A 268 -12.79 1.08 -3.61
N PHE A 269 -11.66 1.06 -2.89
CA PHE A 269 -10.69 -0.02 -2.92
C PHE A 269 -10.60 -0.61 -1.51
N ILE A 270 -10.71 -1.93 -1.40
CA ILE A 270 -10.74 -2.62 -0.12
C ILE A 270 -9.82 -3.84 -0.18
N GLY A 271 -8.98 -3.99 0.82
CA GLY A 271 -8.09 -5.13 0.99
C GLY A 271 -7.59 -5.19 2.41
N GLY A 272 -6.37 -5.69 2.57
CA GLY A 272 -5.73 -5.73 3.87
C GLY A 272 -4.27 -5.33 3.84
N CYS A 273 -3.73 -4.98 5.00
CA CYS A 273 -2.33 -4.72 5.22
C CYS A 273 -1.75 -5.75 6.21
N CYS A 274 -0.85 -5.38 7.09
CA CYS A 274 -0.14 -6.31 7.96
C CYS A 274 -1.05 -7.33 8.66
N GLY A 275 -0.61 -8.60 8.67
CA GLY A 275 -1.34 -9.72 9.25
C GLY A 275 -2.47 -10.31 8.40
N THR A 276 -2.94 -9.62 7.35
CA THR A 276 -3.95 -10.18 6.46
C THR A 276 -3.34 -11.17 5.46
N GLU A 277 -3.99 -12.29 5.29
CA GLU A 277 -3.55 -13.40 4.44
C GLU A 277 -4.51 -13.61 3.26
N PRO A 278 -4.18 -14.48 2.29
CA PRO A 278 -5.11 -14.82 1.20
C PRO A 278 -6.49 -15.27 1.68
N ALA A 279 -6.60 -15.85 2.89
CA ALA A 279 -7.88 -16.20 3.51
C ALA A 279 -8.79 -14.99 3.72
N PHE A 280 -8.24 -13.85 4.17
CA PHE A 280 -8.99 -12.60 4.34
C PHE A 280 -9.55 -12.11 3.00
N ILE A 281 -8.72 -12.13 1.97
CA ILE A 281 -9.11 -11.69 0.62
C ILE A 281 -10.22 -12.58 0.06
N ARG A 282 -10.16 -13.90 0.29
CA ARG A 282 -11.24 -14.83 -0.10
C ARG A 282 -12.56 -14.50 0.59
N GLU A 283 -12.55 -14.21 1.90
CA GLU A 283 -13.77 -13.87 2.62
C GLU A 283 -14.34 -12.50 2.17
N ILE A 284 -13.48 -11.50 1.95
CA ILE A 284 -13.92 -10.22 1.37
C ILE A 284 -14.52 -10.45 -0.03
N SER A 285 -13.86 -11.26 -0.89
CA SER A 285 -14.37 -11.58 -2.22
C SER A 285 -15.77 -12.20 -2.20
N LYS A 286 -16.05 -13.10 -1.25
CA LYS A 286 -17.39 -13.68 -1.07
C LYS A 286 -18.42 -12.62 -0.67
N THR A 287 -18.04 -11.69 0.20
CA THR A 287 -18.93 -10.62 0.67
C THR A 287 -19.26 -9.63 -0.46
N LEU A 288 -18.28 -9.27 -1.29
CA LEU A 288 -18.49 -8.35 -2.43
C LEU A 288 -19.31 -8.95 -3.57
N ARG A 289 -19.45 -10.29 -3.64
CA ARG A 289 -20.24 -10.99 -4.66
C ARG A 289 -21.70 -11.26 -4.24
N LYS A 290 -22.04 -11.06 -2.97
CA LYS A 290 -23.42 -11.20 -2.52
C LYS A 290 -24.23 -10.04 -3.10
N PRO A 291 -25.42 -10.33 -3.69
CA PRO A 291 -26.28 -9.31 -4.29
C PRO A 291 -26.85 -8.34 -3.26
#